data_5869039aa59c9507a5ba1e335883dc7a
#
_entry.id   5869039aa59c9507a5ba1e335883dc7a
#
_cell.length_a   1.000
_cell.length_b   1.000
_cell.length_c   1.000
_cell.angle_alpha   90.00
_cell.angle_beta   90.00
_cell.angle_gamma   90.00
#
_symmetry.space_group_name_H-M   'P 1'
#
loop_
_entity.id
_entity.type
_entity.pdbx_description
1 polymer ?
#
loop_
_entity_poly.entity_id
_entity_poly.type
_entity_poly.pdbx_seq_one_letter_code
_entity_poly.pdbx_strand_id
1 'polypeptide(L)'
;MPHTPPAVPKRALPAVLAAQFLSALADNALLFAAIALVRAQRHPEEWVPLLQECFVLAFVVLAPFAGPFADALPKGRVMILSNGVKLLGAALMLAGAHPLLAYATVGLGAAAYSPAKYGILSELVGPDKLVKANSLMEGSTIVAILLGVGAGGWLADRSLGLALWAVAGCYFAAMLANLLIPKLPAAHPGGRFELVALVKDFVDAVWTLARDRDARFSLGCTSLFWGTGATLRLLLVAWVPLALGIHDAATPANLNGAVAVGIALGAAAASVWISLDTVNRALLPGLLLGPVIIVLVRMHGLVEAAVLLALIGLCGGLFVVPLNALLQERGHGTVGAGHAVAIQNLFENLAMLAVIGLYAGSIKQGMRADEAGLAFGGLVSAGLVLITWARLSKKA
;
A
#
# COMPACT_ATOMS: atom_id res chain seq x y z
N MET A 1 -19.47 16.22 30.97
CA MET A 1 -19.42 14.79 31.31
C MET A 1 -18.50 14.13 30.31
N PRO A 2 -17.47 13.41 30.70
CA PRO A 2 -16.64 12.69 29.75
C PRO A 2 -17.48 11.55 29.16
N HIS A 3 -17.78 11.66 27.86
CA HIS A 3 -18.38 10.55 27.11
C HIS A 3 -17.36 9.41 27.11
N THR A 4 -17.56 8.40 27.93
CA THR A 4 -16.90 7.12 27.75
C THR A 4 -17.24 6.61 26.35
N PRO A 5 -16.26 6.40 25.47
CA PRO A 5 -16.53 5.87 24.13
C PRO A 5 -17.25 4.52 24.29
N PRO A 6 -18.28 4.25 23.46
CA PRO A 6 -19.00 2.99 23.52
C PRO A 6 -18.01 1.83 23.38
N ALA A 7 -18.15 0.82 24.24
CA ALA A 7 -17.27 -0.35 24.23
C ALA A 7 -17.30 -1.00 22.84
N VAL A 8 -16.18 -0.91 22.12
CA VAL A 8 -16.05 -1.49 20.77
C VAL A 8 -16.15 -3.01 20.87
N PRO A 9 -17.07 -3.67 20.14
CA PRO A 9 -17.22 -5.12 20.18
C PRO A 9 -15.92 -5.83 19.81
N LYS A 10 -15.53 -6.88 20.55
CA LYS A 10 -14.31 -7.67 20.29
C LYS A 10 -14.25 -8.23 18.86
N ARG A 11 -15.38 -8.34 18.17
CA ARG A 11 -15.48 -8.84 16.79
C ARG A 11 -15.21 -7.78 15.71
N ALA A 12 -15.08 -6.50 16.07
CA ALA A 12 -14.93 -5.40 15.11
C ALA A 12 -13.65 -5.49 14.29
N LEU A 13 -12.50 -5.65 14.95
CA LEU A 13 -11.22 -5.77 14.27
C LEU A 13 -11.14 -7.02 13.37
N PRO A 14 -11.54 -8.24 13.82
CA PRO A 14 -11.63 -9.40 12.93
C PRO A 14 -12.52 -9.18 11.70
N ALA A 15 -13.66 -8.48 11.83
CA ALA A 15 -14.53 -8.17 10.69
C ALA A 15 -13.84 -7.26 9.66
N VAL A 16 -13.14 -6.21 10.13
CA VAL A 16 -12.35 -5.32 9.26
C VAL A 16 -11.23 -6.10 8.56
N LEU A 17 -10.50 -6.96 9.28
CA LEU A 17 -9.43 -7.78 8.70
C LEU A 17 -9.96 -8.76 7.65
N ALA A 18 -11.10 -9.41 7.90
CA ALA A 18 -11.72 -10.32 6.94
C ALA A 18 -12.20 -9.58 5.68
N ALA A 19 -12.87 -8.44 5.82
CA ALA A 19 -13.31 -7.62 4.71
C ALA A 19 -12.13 -7.12 3.87
N GLN A 20 -11.09 -6.62 4.53
CA GLN A 20 -9.86 -6.16 3.88
C GLN A 20 -9.12 -7.32 3.17
N PHE A 21 -9.00 -8.48 3.81
CA PHE A 21 -8.36 -9.65 3.21
C PHE A 21 -9.06 -10.05 1.89
N LEU A 22 -10.39 -10.19 1.91
CA LEU A 22 -11.18 -10.54 0.72
C LEU A 22 -11.07 -9.48 -0.38
N SER A 23 -11.12 -8.20 0.01
CA SER A 23 -10.99 -7.09 -0.95
C SER A 23 -9.59 -7.07 -1.59
N ALA A 24 -8.51 -7.22 -0.79
CA ALA A 24 -7.15 -7.23 -1.30
C ALA A 24 -6.84 -8.50 -2.14
N LEU A 25 -7.39 -9.65 -1.75
CA LEU A 25 -7.32 -10.89 -2.52
C LEU A 25 -7.92 -10.68 -3.92
N ALA A 26 -9.11 -10.08 -3.98
CA ALA A 26 -9.79 -9.77 -5.21
C ALA A 26 -9.02 -8.76 -6.07
N ASP A 27 -8.49 -7.68 -5.48
CA ASP A 27 -7.70 -6.66 -6.18
C ASP A 27 -6.49 -7.29 -6.89
N ASN A 28 -5.78 -8.20 -6.22
CA ASN A 28 -4.60 -8.85 -6.77
C ASN A 28 -4.94 -9.95 -7.79
N ALA A 29 -6.01 -10.71 -7.58
CA ALA A 29 -6.48 -11.70 -8.55
C ALA A 29 -7.01 -11.03 -9.82
N LEU A 30 -7.70 -9.89 -9.69
CA LEU A 30 -8.29 -9.16 -10.81
C LEU A 30 -7.24 -8.66 -11.79
N LEU A 31 -6.04 -8.29 -11.34
CA LEU A 31 -4.97 -7.85 -12.25
C LEU A 31 -4.67 -8.93 -13.31
N PHE A 32 -4.57 -10.19 -12.91
CA PHE A 32 -4.31 -11.28 -13.82
C PHE A 32 -5.49 -11.57 -14.74
N ALA A 33 -6.72 -11.47 -14.24
CA ALA A 33 -7.93 -11.57 -15.05
C ALA A 33 -8.02 -10.41 -16.06
N ALA A 34 -7.65 -9.18 -15.68
CA ALA A 34 -7.61 -8.03 -16.57
C ALA A 34 -6.54 -8.17 -17.66
N ILE A 35 -5.35 -8.69 -17.32
CA ILE A 35 -4.31 -9.02 -18.31
C ILE A 35 -4.80 -10.08 -19.31
N ALA A 36 -5.43 -11.15 -18.81
CA ALA A 36 -6.01 -12.18 -19.66
C ALA A 36 -7.14 -11.61 -20.56
N LEU A 37 -7.95 -10.66 -20.06
CA LEU A 37 -8.99 -9.98 -20.84
C LEU A 37 -8.39 -9.13 -21.98
N VAL A 38 -7.33 -8.35 -21.70
CA VAL A 38 -6.61 -7.55 -22.70
C VAL A 38 -6.13 -8.46 -23.85
N ARG A 39 -5.55 -9.61 -23.52
CA ARG A 39 -5.07 -10.58 -24.50
C ARG A 39 -6.22 -11.27 -25.26
N ALA A 40 -7.28 -11.66 -24.56
CA ALA A 40 -8.45 -12.28 -25.17
C ALA A 40 -9.16 -11.35 -26.17
N GLN A 41 -9.21 -10.06 -25.87
CA GLN A 41 -9.76 -9.03 -26.76
C GLN A 41 -8.76 -8.56 -27.84
N ARG A 42 -7.56 -9.16 -27.89
CA ARG A 42 -6.48 -8.82 -28.86
C ARG A 42 -6.06 -7.37 -28.85
N HIS A 43 -6.09 -6.74 -27.66
CA HIS A 43 -5.52 -5.41 -27.50
C HIS A 43 -3.98 -5.46 -27.47
N PRO A 44 -3.29 -4.35 -27.80
CA PRO A 44 -1.83 -4.27 -27.75
C PRO A 44 -1.28 -4.64 -26.36
N GLU A 45 -0.14 -5.33 -26.30
CA GLU A 45 0.52 -5.70 -25.02
C GLU A 45 0.92 -4.48 -24.19
N GLU A 46 1.06 -3.31 -24.81
CA GLU A 46 1.29 -2.02 -24.16
C GLU A 46 0.15 -1.63 -23.19
N TRP A 47 -1.03 -2.24 -23.33
CA TRP A 47 -2.15 -2.00 -22.40
C TRP A 47 -1.96 -2.70 -21.06
N VAL A 48 -1.10 -3.69 -20.95
CA VAL A 48 -0.83 -4.39 -19.69
C VAL A 48 -0.22 -3.45 -18.63
N PRO A 49 0.86 -2.70 -18.91
CA PRO A 49 1.33 -1.69 -17.95
C PRO A 49 0.31 -0.56 -17.73
N LEU A 50 -0.46 -0.16 -18.77
CA LEU A 50 -1.48 0.89 -18.63
C LEU A 50 -2.59 0.52 -17.63
N LEU A 51 -2.90 -0.77 -17.43
CA LEU A 51 -3.81 -1.18 -16.36
C LEU A 51 -3.34 -0.68 -14.99
N GLN A 52 -2.07 -0.91 -14.67
CA GLN A 52 -1.51 -0.47 -13.38
C GLN A 52 -1.42 1.05 -13.29
N GLU A 53 -1.09 1.73 -14.38
CA GLU A 53 -1.07 3.20 -14.44
C GLU A 53 -2.46 3.79 -14.18
N CYS A 54 -3.51 3.24 -14.79
CA CYS A 54 -4.90 3.65 -14.54
C CYS A 54 -5.30 3.44 -13.07
N PHE A 55 -4.84 2.37 -12.44
CA PHE A 55 -5.09 2.11 -11.03
C PHE A 55 -4.41 3.14 -10.13
N VAL A 56 -3.11 3.41 -10.35
CA VAL A 56 -2.34 4.41 -9.59
C VAL A 56 -2.88 5.81 -9.80
N LEU A 57 -3.25 6.15 -11.05
CA LEU A 57 -3.84 7.46 -11.38
C LEU A 57 -5.12 7.73 -10.58
N ALA A 58 -5.94 6.69 -10.32
CA ALA A 58 -7.13 6.84 -9.49
C ALA A 58 -6.78 7.31 -8.06
N PHE A 59 -5.70 6.85 -7.46
CA PHE A 59 -5.24 7.31 -6.15
C PHE A 59 -4.79 8.78 -6.17
N VAL A 60 -4.09 9.20 -7.21
CA VAL A 60 -3.63 10.58 -7.35
C VAL A 60 -4.80 11.53 -7.57
N VAL A 61 -5.71 11.19 -8.48
CA VAL A 61 -6.88 12.03 -8.82
C VAL A 61 -7.86 12.11 -7.66
N LEU A 62 -8.09 11.00 -6.95
CA LEU A 62 -9.03 10.96 -5.81
C LEU A 62 -8.42 11.42 -4.50
N ALA A 63 -7.12 11.67 -4.40
CA ALA A 63 -6.48 12.05 -3.14
C ALA A 63 -7.22 13.17 -2.37
N PRO A 64 -7.63 14.31 -3.01
CA PRO A 64 -8.32 15.38 -2.30
C PRO A 64 -9.73 15.01 -1.83
N PHE A 65 -10.34 13.96 -2.41
CA PHE A 65 -11.73 13.58 -2.18
C PHE A 65 -11.87 12.34 -1.30
N ALA A 66 -10.91 11.42 -1.37
CA ALA A 66 -10.98 10.13 -0.68
C ALA A 66 -10.95 10.28 0.85
N GLY A 67 -10.13 11.21 1.38
CA GLY A 67 -10.06 11.51 2.81
C GLY A 67 -11.36 12.09 3.36
N PRO A 68 -11.85 13.23 2.82
CA PRO A 68 -13.14 13.80 3.17
C PRO A 68 -14.31 12.81 3.06
N PHE A 69 -14.33 12.01 1.99
CA PHE A 69 -15.35 10.97 1.81
C PHE A 69 -15.27 9.90 2.93
N ALA A 70 -14.06 9.48 3.29
CA ALA A 70 -13.85 8.50 4.36
C ALA A 70 -14.23 9.05 5.75
N ASP A 71 -14.08 10.35 5.99
CA ASP A 71 -14.36 10.99 7.28
C ASP A 71 -15.81 11.53 7.40
N ALA A 72 -16.49 11.78 6.26
CA ALA A 72 -17.88 12.25 6.24
C ALA A 72 -18.92 11.16 6.51
N LEU A 73 -18.57 9.89 6.35
CA LEU A 73 -19.44 8.73 6.52
C LEU A 73 -18.85 7.74 7.54
N PRO A 74 -19.72 6.92 8.18
CA PRO A 74 -19.21 5.75 8.94
C PRO A 74 -18.30 4.90 8.07
N LYS A 75 -17.06 4.67 8.51
CA LYS A 75 -16.01 4.03 7.69
C LYS A 75 -16.41 2.66 7.14
N GLY A 76 -17.20 1.88 7.90
CA GLY A 76 -17.76 0.62 7.40
C GLY A 76 -18.66 0.81 6.17
N ARG A 77 -19.44 1.92 6.09
CA ARG A 77 -20.23 2.26 4.90
C ARG A 77 -19.37 2.65 3.71
N VAL A 78 -18.31 3.43 3.96
CA VAL A 78 -17.34 3.79 2.92
C VAL A 78 -16.71 2.52 2.33
N MET A 79 -16.32 1.56 3.18
CA MET A 79 -15.74 0.29 2.74
C MET A 79 -16.74 -0.55 1.91
N ILE A 80 -18.05 -0.54 2.26
CA ILE A 80 -19.11 -1.21 1.47
C ILE A 80 -19.24 -0.54 0.10
N LEU A 81 -19.40 0.80 0.07
CA LEU A 81 -19.56 1.55 -1.18
C LEU A 81 -18.35 1.38 -2.11
N SER A 82 -17.15 1.45 -1.56
CA SER A 82 -15.91 1.26 -2.31
C SER A 82 -15.79 -0.14 -2.89
N ASN A 83 -16.13 -1.19 -2.13
CA ASN A 83 -16.18 -2.56 -2.66
C ASN A 83 -17.31 -2.72 -3.69
N GLY A 84 -18.41 -1.99 -3.57
CA GLY A 84 -19.47 -1.92 -4.60
C GLY A 84 -18.95 -1.34 -5.92
N VAL A 85 -18.14 -0.28 -5.87
CA VAL A 85 -17.48 0.30 -7.05
C VAL A 85 -16.49 -0.69 -7.66
N LYS A 86 -15.73 -1.43 -6.85
CA LYS A 86 -14.83 -2.49 -7.34
C LYS A 86 -15.61 -3.64 -7.99
N LEU A 87 -16.71 -4.05 -7.37
CA LEU A 87 -17.61 -5.07 -7.93
C LEU A 87 -18.19 -4.62 -9.28
N LEU A 88 -18.57 -3.33 -9.39
CA LEU A 88 -19.01 -2.76 -10.68
C LEU A 88 -17.90 -2.87 -11.74
N GLY A 89 -16.64 -2.56 -11.41
CA GLY A 89 -15.53 -2.71 -12.32
C GLY A 89 -15.32 -4.16 -12.79
N ALA A 90 -15.43 -5.13 -11.88
CA ALA A 90 -15.40 -6.57 -12.25
C ALA A 90 -16.59 -6.98 -13.10
N ALA A 91 -17.79 -6.47 -12.82
CA ALA A 91 -19.00 -6.71 -13.62
C ALA A 91 -18.89 -6.10 -15.03
N LEU A 92 -18.28 -4.92 -15.18
CA LEU A 92 -17.98 -4.32 -16.47
C LEU A 92 -17.03 -5.19 -17.31
N MET A 93 -16.01 -5.80 -16.68
CA MET A 93 -15.14 -6.77 -17.37
C MET A 93 -15.91 -8.02 -17.83
N LEU A 94 -16.80 -8.55 -16.97
CA LEU A 94 -17.68 -9.68 -17.31
C LEU A 94 -18.63 -9.35 -18.48
N ALA A 95 -19.09 -8.11 -18.55
CA ALA A 95 -19.92 -7.61 -19.64
C ALA A 95 -19.14 -7.31 -20.94
N GLY A 96 -17.82 -7.52 -20.96
CA GLY A 96 -16.98 -7.26 -22.13
C GLY A 96 -16.65 -5.77 -22.36
N ALA A 97 -16.80 -4.93 -21.35
CA ALA A 97 -16.42 -3.51 -21.44
C ALA A 97 -14.91 -3.34 -21.63
N HIS A 98 -14.52 -2.14 -22.02
CA HIS A 98 -13.12 -1.78 -22.26
C HIS A 98 -12.25 -2.03 -21.00
N PRO A 99 -11.19 -2.87 -21.09
CA PRO A 99 -10.45 -3.35 -19.92
C PRO A 99 -9.86 -2.24 -19.06
N LEU A 100 -9.28 -1.20 -19.68
CA LEU A 100 -8.67 -0.07 -18.96
C LEU A 100 -9.71 0.72 -18.17
N LEU A 101 -10.90 0.97 -18.74
CA LEU A 101 -11.97 1.70 -18.05
C LEU A 101 -12.55 0.88 -16.89
N ALA A 102 -12.77 -0.42 -17.12
CA ALA A 102 -13.24 -1.32 -16.07
C ALA A 102 -12.23 -1.44 -14.92
N TYR A 103 -10.93 -1.55 -15.23
CA TYR A 103 -9.88 -1.61 -14.21
C TYR A 103 -9.66 -0.27 -13.50
N ALA A 104 -9.76 0.86 -14.23
CA ALA A 104 -9.77 2.19 -13.63
C ALA A 104 -10.92 2.37 -12.62
N THR A 105 -12.12 1.82 -12.93
CA THR A 105 -13.26 1.82 -11.99
C THR A 105 -12.93 1.08 -10.70
N VAL A 106 -12.21 -0.05 -10.78
CA VAL A 106 -11.71 -0.75 -9.59
C VAL A 106 -10.70 0.11 -8.83
N GLY A 107 -9.80 0.79 -9.54
CA GLY A 107 -8.84 1.74 -8.95
C GLY A 107 -9.53 2.86 -8.17
N LEU A 108 -10.63 3.43 -8.70
CA LEU A 108 -11.43 4.42 -7.98
C LEU A 108 -12.00 3.87 -6.66
N GLY A 109 -12.53 2.64 -6.69
CA GLY A 109 -12.99 1.95 -5.49
C GLY A 109 -11.85 1.70 -4.50
N ALA A 110 -10.67 1.28 -4.97
CA ALA A 110 -9.51 1.03 -4.13
C ALA A 110 -8.97 2.31 -3.47
N ALA A 111 -8.91 3.41 -4.22
CA ALA A 111 -8.48 4.71 -3.71
C ALA A 111 -9.43 5.26 -2.62
N ALA A 112 -10.74 5.09 -2.80
CA ALA A 112 -11.73 5.46 -1.78
C ALA A 112 -11.72 4.52 -0.56
N TYR A 113 -11.40 3.23 -0.76
CA TYR A 113 -11.35 2.22 0.29
C TYR A 113 -10.19 2.43 1.27
N SER A 114 -9.02 2.81 0.76
CA SER A 114 -7.76 2.86 1.51
C SER A 114 -7.83 3.79 2.74
N PRO A 115 -8.30 5.05 2.66
CA PRO A 115 -8.42 5.92 3.83
C PRO A 115 -9.39 5.38 4.89
N ALA A 116 -10.48 4.74 4.48
CA ALA A 116 -11.44 4.17 5.42
C ALA A 116 -10.88 2.94 6.14
N LYS A 117 -10.20 2.03 5.43
CA LYS A 117 -9.65 0.79 5.99
C LYS A 117 -8.56 1.04 7.03
N TYR A 118 -7.68 2.00 6.79
CA TYR A 118 -6.63 2.37 7.74
C TYR A 118 -7.15 3.32 8.83
N GLY A 119 -7.99 4.28 8.44
CA GLY A 119 -8.56 5.24 9.37
C GLY A 119 -9.46 4.60 10.43
N ILE A 120 -10.15 3.51 10.12
CA ILE A 120 -11.00 2.81 11.10
C ILE A 120 -10.19 2.18 12.23
N LEU A 121 -8.90 1.86 12.01
CA LEU A 121 -8.07 1.23 13.04
C LEU A 121 -7.91 2.14 14.26
N SER A 122 -7.65 3.44 14.05
CA SER A 122 -7.52 4.41 15.14
C SER A 122 -8.84 4.66 15.89
N GLU A 123 -9.99 4.36 15.25
CA GLU A 123 -11.31 4.44 15.89
C GLU A 123 -11.69 3.17 16.66
N LEU A 124 -11.13 2.01 16.26
CA LEU A 124 -11.45 0.71 16.85
C LEU A 124 -10.55 0.33 18.01
N VAL A 125 -9.29 0.77 18.00
CA VAL A 125 -8.30 0.41 19.02
C VAL A 125 -7.65 1.66 19.59
N GLY A 126 -7.25 1.61 20.85
CA GLY A 126 -6.48 2.68 21.46
C GLY A 126 -5.06 2.77 20.91
N PRO A 127 -4.36 3.91 21.15
CA PRO A 127 -3.01 4.15 20.65
C PRO A 127 -2.00 3.04 21.01
N ASP A 128 -2.14 2.45 22.18
CA ASP A 128 -1.32 1.34 22.68
C ASP A 128 -1.42 0.06 21.84
N LYS A 129 -2.55 -0.14 21.13
CA LYS A 129 -2.79 -1.32 20.27
C LYS A 129 -2.72 -1.01 18.78
N LEU A 130 -2.49 0.24 18.40
CA LEU A 130 -2.58 0.67 17.00
C LEU A 130 -1.47 0.06 16.14
N VAL A 131 -0.25 -0.08 16.66
CA VAL A 131 0.85 -0.78 15.96
C VAL A 131 0.49 -2.23 15.72
N LYS A 132 -0.09 -2.92 16.71
CA LYS A 132 -0.54 -4.31 16.57
C LYS A 132 -1.66 -4.45 15.54
N ALA A 133 -2.63 -3.53 15.52
CA ALA A 133 -3.72 -3.55 14.55
C ALA A 133 -3.19 -3.32 13.11
N ASN A 134 -2.26 -2.39 12.92
CA ASN A 134 -1.58 -2.18 11.65
C ASN A 134 -0.75 -3.39 11.22
N SER A 135 -0.05 -4.06 12.15
CA SER A 135 0.70 -5.30 11.86
C SER A 135 -0.22 -6.40 11.33
N LEU A 136 -1.38 -6.60 11.95
CA LEU A 136 -2.37 -7.57 11.48
C LEU A 136 -2.95 -7.19 10.12
N MET A 137 -3.18 -5.89 9.88
CA MET A 137 -3.66 -5.36 8.61
C MET A 137 -2.64 -5.63 7.50
N GLU A 138 -1.37 -5.29 7.70
CA GLU A 138 -0.30 -5.51 6.72
C GLU A 138 -0.04 -6.99 6.49
N GLY A 139 0.04 -7.80 7.54
CA GLY A 139 0.20 -9.25 7.42
C GLY A 139 -0.94 -9.89 6.62
N SER A 140 -2.19 -9.50 6.90
CA SER A 140 -3.38 -9.92 6.15
C SER A 140 -3.30 -9.49 4.68
N THR A 141 -2.85 -8.27 4.41
CA THR A 141 -2.68 -7.75 3.04
C THR A 141 -1.65 -8.57 2.27
N ILE A 142 -0.51 -8.90 2.88
CA ILE A 142 0.55 -9.67 2.21
C ILE A 142 0.08 -11.08 1.87
N VAL A 143 -0.60 -11.76 2.81
CA VAL A 143 -1.19 -13.08 2.54
C VAL A 143 -2.22 -12.99 1.41
N ALA A 144 -3.06 -11.96 1.41
CA ALA A 144 -4.05 -11.72 0.35
C ALA A 144 -3.38 -11.46 -1.02
N ILE A 145 -2.27 -10.72 -1.06
CA ILE A 145 -1.48 -10.49 -2.28
C ILE A 145 -0.96 -11.83 -2.84
N LEU A 146 -0.27 -12.61 -2.00
CA LEU A 146 0.35 -13.87 -2.44
C LEU A 146 -0.70 -14.86 -2.96
N LEU A 147 -1.81 -15.03 -2.23
CA LEU A 147 -2.91 -15.89 -2.62
C LEU A 147 -3.65 -15.34 -3.85
N GLY A 148 -3.87 -14.03 -3.91
CA GLY A 148 -4.55 -13.36 -5.03
C GLY A 148 -3.78 -13.48 -6.33
N VAL A 149 -2.46 -13.26 -6.30
CA VAL A 149 -1.58 -13.46 -7.46
C VAL A 149 -1.61 -14.91 -7.92
N GLY A 150 -1.40 -15.86 -7.01
CA GLY A 150 -1.38 -17.29 -7.34
C GLY A 150 -2.73 -17.80 -7.85
N ALA A 151 -3.81 -17.54 -7.13
CA ALA A 151 -5.15 -17.97 -7.50
C ALA A 151 -5.65 -17.24 -8.74
N GLY A 152 -5.38 -15.94 -8.87
CA GLY A 152 -5.78 -15.12 -10.01
C GLY A 152 -5.13 -15.57 -11.30
N GLY A 153 -3.82 -15.83 -11.30
CA GLY A 153 -3.12 -16.39 -12.47
C GLY A 153 -3.66 -17.77 -12.84
N TRP A 154 -3.75 -18.68 -11.88
CA TRP A 154 -4.23 -20.05 -12.12
C TRP A 154 -5.69 -20.11 -12.64
N LEU A 155 -6.58 -19.25 -12.12
CA LEU A 155 -7.96 -19.17 -12.59
C LEU A 155 -8.03 -18.55 -14.00
N ALA A 156 -7.27 -17.48 -14.25
CA ALA A 156 -7.25 -16.80 -15.54
C ALA A 156 -6.74 -17.71 -16.67
N ASP A 157 -5.74 -18.56 -16.40
CA ASP A 157 -5.23 -19.54 -17.34
C ASP A 157 -6.25 -20.63 -17.68
N ARG A 158 -7.15 -20.98 -16.74
CA ARG A 158 -8.19 -21.98 -16.97
C ARG A 158 -9.43 -21.42 -17.65
N SER A 159 -9.92 -20.29 -17.15
CA SER A 159 -11.10 -19.62 -17.67
C SER A 159 -11.17 -18.18 -17.19
N LEU A 160 -11.11 -17.24 -18.10
CA LEU A 160 -11.29 -15.81 -17.82
C LEU A 160 -12.62 -15.55 -17.10
N GLY A 161 -13.72 -16.15 -17.55
CA GLY A 161 -15.03 -15.98 -16.93
C GLY A 161 -15.04 -16.48 -15.49
N LEU A 162 -14.44 -17.65 -15.20
CA LEU A 162 -14.34 -18.17 -13.83
C LEU A 162 -13.51 -17.25 -12.93
N ALA A 163 -12.38 -16.72 -13.42
CA ALA A 163 -11.54 -15.77 -12.70
C ALA A 163 -12.32 -14.50 -12.33
N LEU A 164 -13.03 -13.90 -13.28
CA LEU A 164 -13.82 -12.70 -13.07
C LEU A 164 -15.01 -12.94 -12.10
N TRP A 165 -15.70 -14.08 -12.21
CA TRP A 165 -16.76 -14.46 -11.27
C TRP A 165 -16.22 -14.70 -9.84
N ALA A 166 -15.06 -15.33 -9.70
CA ALA A 166 -14.41 -15.52 -8.40
C ALA A 166 -14.04 -14.17 -7.76
N VAL A 167 -13.47 -13.25 -8.53
CA VAL A 167 -13.15 -11.88 -8.08
C VAL A 167 -14.42 -11.14 -7.66
N ALA A 168 -15.48 -11.17 -8.48
CA ALA A 168 -16.77 -10.54 -8.14
C ALA A 168 -17.34 -11.13 -6.85
N GLY A 169 -17.28 -12.45 -6.68
CA GLY A 169 -17.68 -13.15 -5.46
C GLY A 169 -16.88 -12.70 -4.23
N CYS A 170 -15.56 -12.51 -4.36
CA CYS A 170 -14.71 -11.98 -3.28
C CYS A 170 -15.07 -10.54 -2.90
N TYR A 171 -15.33 -9.64 -3.86
CA TYR A 171 -15.79 -8.28 -3.54
C TYR A 171 -17.15 -8.29 -2.86
N PHE A 172 -18.08 -9.12 -3.33
CA PHE A 172 -19.39 -9.27 -2.71
C PHE A 172 -19.26 -9.82 -1.28
N ALA A 173 -18.43 -10.84 -1.06
CA ALA A 173 -18.15 -11.37 0.27
C ALA A 173 -17.49 -10.32 1.19
N ALA A 174 -16.59 -9.48 0.65
CA ALA A 174 -16.00 -8.36 1.37
C ALA A 174 -17.07 -7.34 1.80
N MET A 175 -18.05 -7.05 0.94
CA MET A 175 -19.19 -6.18 1.29
C MET A 175 -20.02 -6.78 2.45
N LEU A 176 -20.30 -8.09 2.40
CA LEU A 176 -21.01 -8.79 3.49
C LEU A 176 -20.20 -8.76 4.79
N ALA A 177 -18.89 -8.98 4.73
CA ALA A 177 -18.02 -8.88 5.90
C ALA A 177 -18.02 -7.45 6.50
N ASN A 178 -18.07 -6.41 5.66
CA ASN A 178 -18.18 -5.02 6.10
C ASN A 178 -19.49 -4.73 6.85
N LEU A 179 -20.58 -5.46 6.61
CA LEU A 179 -21.82 -5.32 7.37
C LEU A 179 -21.67 -5.74 8.84
N LEU A 180 -20.66 -6.57 9.14
CA LEU A 180 -20.35 -7.01 10.51
C LEU A 180 -19.54 -5.95 11.28
N ILE A 181 -19.07 -4.91 10.62
CA ILE A 181 -18.36 -3.80 11.25
C ILE A 181 -19.37 -2.94 12.01
N PRO A 182 -19.11 -2.64 13.30
CA PRO A 182 -20.00 -1.80 14.09
C PRO A 182 -20.14 -0.41 13.47
N LYS A 183 -21.33 0.17 13.60
CA LYS A 183 -21.62 1.53 13.11
C LYS A 183 -20.92 2.54 14.03
N LEU A 184 -19.69 2.92 13.66
CA LEU A 184 -18.99 4.03 14.28
C LEU A 184 -19.54 5.35 13.75
N PRO A 185 -19.63 6.42 14.57
CA PRO A 185 -20.02 7.74 14.09
C PRO A 185 -19.02 8.22 13.02
N ALA A 186 -19.49 9.05 12.08
CA ALA A 186 -18.62 9.73 11.14
C ALA A 186 -17.71 10.71 11.89
N ALA A 187 -16.43 10.80 11.50
CA ALA A 187 -15.49 11.72 12.12
C ALA A 187 -15.89 13.20 11.91
N HIS A 188 -16.37 13.53 10.70
CA HIS A 188 -16.83 14.87 10.33
C HIS A 188 -18.17 14.80 9.57
N PRO A 189 -19.31 14.60 10.25
CA PRO A 189 -20.60 14.50 9.60
C PRO A 189 -21.03 15.86 8.99
N GLY A 190 -21.53 15.84 7.75
CA GLY A 190 -22.13 17.01 7.12
C GLY A 190 -21.18 17.94 6.37
N GLY A 191 -20.00 17.48 5.95
CA GLY A 191 -19.08 18.24 5.10
C GLY A 191 -19.75 18.71 3.79
N ARG A 192 -19.54 19.98 3.42
CA ARG A 192 -19.96 20.50 2.11
C ARG A 192 -19.12 19.86 1.02
N PHE A 193 -19.74 19.19 0.06
CA PHE A 193 -19.09 18.59 -1.11
C PHE A 193 -18.92 19.64 -2.24
N GLU A 194 -18.38 20.80 -1.93
CA GLU A 194 -17.96 21.75 -2.95
C GLU A 194 -16.53 21.42 -3.40
N LEU A 195 -16.33 21.15 -4.69
CA LEU A 195 -15.04 20.69 -5.25
C LEU A 195 -13.86 21.58 -4.83
N VAL A 196 -14.05 22.88 -4.92
CA VAL A 196 -13.00 23.86 -4.60
C VAL A 196 -12.71 23.87 -3.10
N ALA A 197 -13.73 23.76 -2.26
CA ALA A 197 -13.57 23.68 -0.81
C ALA A 197 -12.81 22.40 -0.42
N LEU A 198 -13.15 21.25 -1.01
CA LEU A 198 -12.48 19.98 -0.74
C LEU A 198 -10.99 20.00 -1.10
N VAL A 199 -10.64 20.58 -2.25
CA VAL A 199 -9.22 20.74 -2.65
C VAL A 199 -8.49 21.68 -1.70
N LYS A 200 -9.13 22.79 -1.28
CA LYS A 200 -8.54 23.73 -0.32
C LYS A 200 -8.32 23.06 1.03
N ASP A 201 -9.34 22.37 1.55
CA ASP A 201 -9.27 21.66 2.83
C ASP A 201 -8.19 20.57 2.79
N PHE A 202 -8.03 19.88 1.65
CA PHE A 202 -6.95 18.92 1.45
C PHE A 202 -5.56 19.58 1.50
N VAL A 203 -5.38 20.71 0.83
CA VAL A 203 -4.12 21.47 0.87
C VAL A 203 -3.83 21.97 2.30
N ASP A 204 -4.82 22.46 3.01
CA ASP A 204 -4.69 22.91 4.40
C ASP A 204 -4.35 21.72 5.32
N ALA A 205 -4.92 20.54 5.09
CA ALA A 205 -4.58 19.32 5.80
C ALA A 205 -3.13 18.87 5.51
N VAL A 206 -2.68 18.96 4.25
CA VAL A 206 -1.27 18.69 3.89
C VAL A 206 -0.33 19.62 4.68
N TRP A 207 -0.63 20.91 4.72
CA TRP A 207 0.19 21.87 5.47
C TRP A 207 0.16 21.61 6.98
N THR A 208 -0.98 21.21 7.53
CA THR A 208 -1.14 20.84 8.94
C THR A 208 -0.25 19.65 9.30
N LEU A 209 -0.31 18.57 8.51
CA LEU A 209 0.54 17.38 8.73
C LEU A 209 2.02 17.67 8.45
N ALA A 210 2.34 18.51 7.46
CA ALA A 210 3.71 18.90 7.17
C ALA A 210 4.35 19.75 8.29
N ARG A 211 3.56 20.47 9.07
CA ARG A 211 4.00 21.22 10.27
C ARG A 211 4.12 20.33 11.50
N ASP A 212 3.30 19.28 11.61
CA ASP A 212 3.43 18.29 12.69
C ASP A 212 4.71 17.48 12.49
N ARG A 213 5.54 17.42 13.53
CA ARG A 213 6.85 16.76 13.46
C ARG A 213 6.75 15.26 13.26
N ASP A 214 5.79 14.63 13.92
CA ASP A 214 5.61 13.18 13.88
C ASP A 214 4.96 12.75 12.57
N ALA A 215 3.95 13.50 12.10
CA ALA A 215 3.29 13.25 10.83
C ALA A 215 4.25 13.41 9.64
N ARG A 216 5.02 14.53 9.62
CA ARG A 216 6.02 14.78 8.56
C ARG A 216 7.11 13.70 8.53
N PHE A 217 7.56 13.28 9.71
CA PHE A 217 8.52 12.18 9.83
C PHE A 217 7.94 10.88 9.25
N SER A 218 6.71 10.51 9.63
CA SER A 218 6.05 9.33 9.13
C SER A 218 5.82 9.41 7.61
N LEU A 219 5.27 10.51 7.08
CA LEU A 219 5.04 10.72 5.65
C LEU A 219 6.33 10.58 4.84
N GLY A 220 7.44 11.20 5.27
CA GLY A 220 8.72 11.10 4.58
C GLY A 220 9.27 9.67 4.55
N CYS A 221 9.19 8.98 5.68
CA CYS A 221 9.67 7.60 5.80
C CYS A 221 8.83 6.61 4.99
N THR A 222 7.50 6.68 5.08
CA THR A 222 6.62 5.75 4.34
C THR A 222 6.70 6.00 2.84
N SER A 223 6.78 7.26 2.40
CA SER A 223 6.98 7.60 1.00
C SER A 223 8.29 7.05 0.44
N LEU A 224 9.39 7.18 1.19
CA LEU A 224 10.68 6.62 0.78
C LEU A 224 10.66 5.09 0.76
N PHE A 225 9.98 4.45 1.72
CA PHE A 225 9.82 3.00 1.77
C PHE A 225 9.07 2.47 0.54
N TRP A 226 7.92 3.05 0.19
CA TRP A 226 7.14 2.61 -0.96
C TRP A 226 7.83 2.90 -2.28
N GLY A 227 8.51 4.05 -2.41
CA GLY A 227 9.37 4.35 -3.55
C GLY A 227 10.51 3.33 -3.70
N THR A 228 11.09 2.91 -2.56
CA THR A 228 12.13 1.86 -2.52
C THR A 228 11.59 0.52 -2.99
N GLY A 229 10.44 0.09 -2.47
CA GLY A 229 9.83 -1.20 -2.83
C GLY A 229 9.45 -1.29 -4.31
N ALA A 230 8.88 -0.23 -4.87
CA ALA A 230 8.50 -0.17 -6.28
C ALA A 230 9.73 -0.22 -7.22
N THR A 231 10.78 0.52 -6.87
CA THR A 231 12.03 0.54 -7.66
C THR A 231 12.81 -0.77 -7.53
N LEU A 232 12.84 -1.37 -6.33
CA LEU A 232 13.49 -2.67 -6.10
C LEU A 232 12.89 -3.76 -7.00
N ARG A 233 11.57 -3.76 -7.20
CA ARG A 233 10.89 -4.69 -8.11
C ARG A 233 11.41 -4.57 -9.54
N LEU A 234 11.57 -3.34 -10.05
CA LEU A 234 12.11 -3.10 -11.39
C LEU A 234 13.60 -3.43 -11.47
N LEU A 235 14.36 -3.10 -10.44
CA LEU A 235 15.77 -3.45 -10.34
C LEU A 235 15.98 -4.96 -10.46
N LEU A 236 15.18 -5.77 -9.77
CA LEU A 236 15.30 -7.24 -9.83
C LEU A 236 15.11 -7.79 -11.24
N VAL A 237 14.19 -7.22 -12.03
CA VAL A 237 13.95 -7.66 -13.41
C VAL A 237 15.21 -7.47 -14.28
N ALA A 238 15.94 -6.38 -14.09
CA ALA A 238 17.15 -6.09 -14.86
C ALA A 238 18.42 -6.72 -14.24
N TRP A 239 18.46 -6.85 -12.90
CA TRP A 239 19.62 -7.34 -12.17
C TRP A 239 19.77 -8.86 -12.21
N VAL A 240 18.67 -9.62 -12.14
CA VAL A 240 18.69 -11.11 -12.13
C VAL A 240 19.37 -11.68 -13.36
N PRO A 241 19.05 -11.27 -14.60
CA PRO A 241 19.79 -11.74 -15.78
C PRO A 241 21.26 -11.35 -15.76
N LEU A 242 21.57 -10.15 -15.27
CA LEU A 242 22.91 -9.61 -15.25
C LEU A 242 23.81 -10.31 -14.21
N ALA A 243 23.31 -10.49 -12.99
CA ALA A 243 24.09 -10.95 -11.84
C ALA A 243 24.05 -12.47 -11.63
N LEU A 244 22.89 -13.09 -11.91
CA LEU A 244 22.69 -14.52 -11.70
C LEU A 244 22.72 -15.33 -13.01
N GLY A 245 22.71 -14.69 -14.17
CA GLY A 245 22.66 -15.37 -15.46
C GLY A 245 21.34 -16.11 -15.74
N ILE A 246 20.27 -15.78 -15.00
CA ILE A 246 18.95 -16.42 -15.09
C ILE A 246 18.02 -15.51 -15.89
N HIS A 247 17.52 -16.01 -17.02
CA HIS A 247 16.75 -15.20 -17.98
C HIS A 247 15.23 -15.49 -17.98
N ASP A 248 14.74 -16.17 -16.94
CA ASP A 248 13.31 -16.41 -16.80
C ASP A 248 12.59 -15.23 -16.08
N ALA A 249 11.27 -15.14 -16.27
CA ALA A 249 10.45 -14.14 -15.60
C ALA A 249 10.02 -14.56 -14.17
N ALA A 250 10.14 -15.85 -13.84
CA ALA A 250 9.69 -16.39 -12.56
C ALA A 250 10.66 -16.06 -11.43
N THR A 251 11.97 -16.05 -11.69
CA THR A 251 12.99 -15.80 -10.67
C THR A 251 12.88 -14.39 -10.05
N PRO A 252 12.78 -13.27 -10.81
CA PRO A 252 12.54 -11.96 -10.24
C PRO A 252 11.23 -11.88 -9.42
N ALA A 253 10.18 -12.55 -9.89
CA ALA A 253 8.89 -12.61 -9.20
C ALA A 253 9.00 -13.37 -7.86
N ASN A 254 9.66 -14.53 -7.84
CA ASN A 254 9.89 -15.33 -6.63
C ASN A 254 10.76 -14.58 -5.62
N LEU A 255 11.80 -13.89 -6.07
CA LEU A 255 12.65 -13.05 -5.24
C LEU A 255 11.86 -11.88 -4.64
N ASN A 256 10.96 -11.27 -5.39
CA ASN A 256 10.03 -10.28 -4.84
C ASN A 256 9.06 -10.89 -3.81
N GLY A 257 8.70 -12.17 -3.97
CA GLY A 257 7.96 -12.93 -2.96
C GLY A 257 8.72 -13.06 -1.64
N ALA A 258 10.06 -13.23 -1.68
CA ALA A 258 10.87 -13.25 -0.48
C ALA A 258 10.80 -11.91 0.30
N VAL A 259 10.76 -10.77 -0.40
CA VAL A 259 10.53 -9.45 0.21
C VAL A 259 9.18 -9.43 0.93
N ALA A 260 8.11 -9.93 0.28
CA ALA A 260 6.76 -9.94 0.86
C ALA A 260 6.70 -10.79 2.14
N VAL A 261 7.32 -11.99 2.13
CA VAL A 261 7.45 -12.83 3.33
C VAL A 261 8.21 -12.09 4.44
N GLY A 262 9.32 -11.43 4.08
CA GLY A 262 10.08 -10.59 5.01
C GLY A 262 9.23 -9.49 5.64
N ILE A 263 8.44 -8.76 4.85
CA ILE A 263 7.55 -7.70 5.35
C ILE A 263 6.53 -8.28 6.35
N ALA A 264 5.93 -9.45 6.06
CA ALA A 264 5.00 -10.10 6.97
C ALA A 264 5.65 -10.45 8.32
N LEU A 265 6.87 -11.00 8.29
CA LEU A 265 7.65 -11.30 9.49
C LEU A 265 8.04 -10.02 10.24
N GLY A 266 8.46 -8.98 9.54
CA GLY A 266 8.78 -7.66 10.11
C GLY A 266 7.56 -6.99 10.76
N ALA A 267 6.39 -7.07 10.12
CA ALA A 267 5.14 -6.58 10.66
C ALA A 267 4.75 -7.33 11.95
N ALA A 268 4.88 -8.67 11.95
CA ALA A 268 4.66 -9.48 13.15
C ALA A 268 5.61 -9.09 14.29
N ALA A 269 6.90 -8.92 13.99
CA ALA A 269 7.91 -8.48 14.96
C ALA A 269 7.61 -7.07 15.49
N ALA A 270 7.21 -6.13 14.62
CA ALA A 270 6.83 -4.78 15.02
C ALA A 270 5.70 -4.77 16.05
N SER A 271 4.73 -5.68 15.91
CA SER A 271 3.58 -5.80 16.83
C SER A 271 3.98 -6.11 18.28
N VAL A 272 5.15 -6.71 18.48
CA VAL A 272 5.66 -7.14 19.80
C VAL A 272 6.70 -6.16 20.34
N TRP A 273 7.55 -5.60 19.47
CA TRP A 273 8.75 -4.86 19.90
C TRP A 273 8.62 -3.35 19.83
N ILE A 274 7.63 -2.83 19.09
CA ILE A 274 7.49 -1.40 18.84
C ILE A 274 6.07 -0.94 19.19
N SER A 275 5.98 0.09 20.04
CA SER A 275 4.77 0.84 20.34
C SER A 275 4.89 2.26 19.81
N LEU A 276 3.82 3.07 19.88
CA LEU A 276 3.88 4.49 19.50
C LEU A 276 4.92 5.27 20.34
N ASP A 277 5.05 4.96 21.63
CA ASP A 277 6.04 5.61 22.52
C ASP A 277 7.47 5.23 22.14
N THR A 278 7.67 4.06 21.56
CA THR A 278 8.98 3.55 21.15
C THR A 278 9.20 3.56 19.64
N VAL A 279 8.39 4.34 18.89
CA VAL A 279 8.40 4.39 17.41
C VAL A 279 9.79 4.68 16.82
N ASN A 280 10.64 5.38 17.53
CA ASN A 280 12.03 5.63 17.09
C ASN A 280 12.87 4.34 16.97
N ARG A 281 12.45 3.21 17.57
CA ARG A 281 13.09 1.90 17.34
C ARG A 281 12.99 1.44 15.89
N ALA A 282 11.98 1.91 15.14
CA ALA A 282 11.83 1.64 13.73
C ALA A 282 12.96 2.27 12.85
N LEU A 283 13.66 3.28 13.37
CA LEU A 283 14.73 3.95 12.63
C LEU A 283 15.88 3.01 12.28
N LEU A 284 16.28 2.13 13.18
CA LEU A 284 17.39 1.20 12.94
C LEU A 284 17.11 0.23 11.76
N PRO A 285 15.98 -0.50 11.73
CA PRO A 285 15.60 -1.28 10.54
C PRO A 285 15.52 -0.43 9.27
N GLY A 286 14.96 0.78 9.35
CA GLY A 286 14.91 1.69 8.21
C GLY A 286 16.32 2.00 7.66
N LEU A 287 17.24 2.40 8.53
CA LEU A 287 18.63 2.73 8.13
C LEU A 287 19.39 1.55 7.49
N LEU A 288 18.97 0.31 7.75
CA LEU A 288 19.57 -0.88 7.14
C LEU A 288 19.09 -1.13 5.70
N LEU A 289 17.96 -0.56 5.26
CA LEU A 289 17.39 -0.83 3.93
C LEU A 289 18.39 -0.51 2.81
N GLY A 290 18.95 0.68 2.78
CA GLY A 290 19.89 1.08 1.74
C GLY A 290 21.20 0.26 1.74
N PRO A 291 21.90 0.09 2.87
CA PRO A 291 23.07 -0.77 2.96
C PRO A 291 22.81 -2.21 2.50
N VAL A 292 21.67 -2.82 2.87
CA VAL A 292 21.34 -4.19 2.44
C VAL A 292 21.08 -4.24 0.94
N ILE A 293 20.47 -3.20 0.33
CA ILE A 293 20.35 -3.11 -1.14
C ILE A 293 21.74 -3.02 -1.81
N ILE A 294 22.65 -2.24 -1.25
CA ILE A 294 24.05 -2.13 -1.76
C ILE A 294 24.74 -3.49 -1.71
N VAL A 295 24.55 -4.26 -0.64
CA VAL A 295 25.11 -5.62 -0.53
C VAL A 295 24.43 -6.57 -1.53
N LEU A 296 23.10 -6.51 -1.66
CA LEU A 296 22.33 -7.36 -2.58
C LEU A 296 22.85 -7.29 -4.01
N VAL A 297 23.09 -6.09 -4.54
CA VAL A 297 23.51 -5.93 -5.94
C VAL A 297 24.94 -6.43 -6.22
N ARG A 298 25.70 -6.76 -5.18
CA ARG A 298 27.03 -7.38 -5.27
C ARG A 298 27.01 -8.91 -5.18
N MET A 299 25.83 -9.51 -4.91
CA MET A 299 25.69 -10.96 -4.80
C MET A 299 25.58 -11.62 -6.19
N HIS A 300 26.01 -12.88 -6.24
CA HIS A 300 25.97 -13.70 -7.46
C HIS A 300 25.26 -15.04 -7.22
N GLY A 301 24.78 -15.29 -5.99
CA GLY A 301 24.05 -16.50 -5.60
C GLY A 301 22.56 -16.23 -5.39
N LEU A 302 21.70 -17.12 -5.90
CA LEU A 302 20.24 -17.01 -5.78
C LEU A 302 19.78 -17.06 -4.34
N VAL A 303 20.35 -17.96 -3.52
CA VAL A 303 19.97 -18.13 -2.11
C VAL A 303 20.36 -16.90 -1.29
N GLU A 304 21.57 -16.38 -1.51
CA GLU A 304 22.06 -15.17 -0.85
C GLU A 304 21.17 -13.97 -1.19
N ALA A 305 20.79 -13.82 -2.46
CA ALA A 305 19.87 -12.79 -2.89
C ALA A 305 18.50 -12.92 -2.21
N ALA A 306 17.92 -14.12 -2.15
CA ALA A 306 16.65 -14.38 -1.49
C ALA A 306 16.69 -14.04 0.00
N VAL A 307 17.77 -14.40 0.71
CA VAL A 307 17.95 -14.08 2.14
C VAL A 307 18.06 -12.57 2.35
N LEU A 308 18.84 -11.86 1.53
CA LEU A 308 18.96 -10.40 1.63
C LEU A 308 17.64 -9.69 1.32
N LEU A 309 16.89 -10.18 0.34
CA LEU A 309 15.55 -9.65 0.00
C LEU A 309 14.55 -9.91 1.11
N ALA A 310 14.58 -11.09 1.75
CA ALA A 310 13.78 -11.35 2.94
C ALA A 310 14.18 -10.42 4.10
N LEU A 311 15.48 -10.13 4.26
CA LEU A 311 15.97 -9.17 5.24
C LEU A 311 15.53 -7.74 4.93
N ILE A 312 15.56 -7.29 3.67
CA ILE A 312 15.01 -6.00 3.24
C ILE A 312 13.52 -5.93 3.60
N GLY A 313 12.77 -7.00 3.32
CA GLY A 313 11.37 -7.10 3.69
C GLY A 313 11.15 -7.02 5.19
N LEU A 314 11.90 -7.77 5.99
CA LEU A 314 11.84 -7.77 7.45
C LEU A 314 12.09 -6.35 8.01
N CYS A 315 13.17 -5.72 7.57
CA CYS A 315 13.47 -4.33 7.94
C CYS A 315 12.35 -3.39 7.52
N GLY A 316 11.79 -3.57 6.31
CA GLY A 316 10.67 -2.80 5.80
C GLY A 316 9.42 -2.91 6.65
N GLY A 317 9.02 -4.12 7.05
CA GLY A 317 7.86 -4.35 7.92
C GLY A 317 8.04 -3.75 9.32
N LEU A 318 9.23 -3.94 9.93
CA LEU A 318 9.61 -3.30 11.21
C LEU A 318 9.60 -1.77 11.12
N PHE A 319 9.86 -1.21 9.95
CA PHE A 319 9.94 0.22 9.71
C PHE A 319 8.57 0.83 9.41
N VAL A 320 7.84 0.32 8.40
CA VAL A 320 6.64 0.99 7.89
C VAL A 320 5.43 0.86 8.81
N VAL A 321 5.26 -0.29 9.48
CA VAL A 321 4.06 -0.55 10.30
C VAL A 321 3.89 0.42 11.47
N PRO A 322 4.91 0.68 12.31
CA PRO A 322 4.77 1.65 13.40
C PRO A 322 4.66 3.09 12.89
N LEU A 323 5.20 3.40 11.72
CA LEU A 323 5.06 4.73 11.11
C LEU A 323 3.65 4.96 10.56
N ASN A 324 3.02 3.95 9.95
CA ASN A 324 1.60 4.01 9.59
C ASN A 324 0.73 4.26 10.82
N ALA A 325 0.99 3.55 11.92
CA ALA A 325 0.27 3.74 13.18
C ALA A 325 0.46 5.17 13.75
N LEU A 326 1.69 5.69 13.70
CA LEU A 326 2.00 7.06 14.14
C LEU A 326 1.22 8.09 13.33
N LEU A 327 1.19 7.96 12.01
CA LEU A 327 0.48 8.90 11.15
C LEU A 327 -1.05 8.85 11.37
N GLN A 328 -1.60 7.65 11.54
CA GLN A 328 -3.02 7.47 11.84
C GLN A 328 -3.41 8.12 13.16
N GLU A 329 -2.59 7.96 14.20
CA GLU A 329 -2.81 8.59 15.51
C GLU A 329 -2.75 10.13 15.40
N ARG A 330 -1.72 10.66 14.72
CA ARG A 330 -1.59 12.12 14.53
C ARG A 330 -2.72 12.68 13.67
N GLY A 331 -3.09 11.96 12.60
CA GLY A 331 -4.21 12.32 11.76
C GLY A 331 -5.53 12.30 12.50
N HIS A 332 -5.77 11.30 13.34
CA HIS A 332 -7.00 11.20 14.14
C HIS A 332 -7.18 12.42 15.06
N GLY A 333 -6.09 12.88 15.69
CA GLY A 333 -6.09 14.03 16.59
C GLY A 333 -6.08 15.40 15.90
N THR A 334 -5.95 15.49 14.56
CA THR A 334 -5.79 16.77 13.83
C THR A 334 -6.75 16.92 12.65
N VAL A 335 -6.41 16.32 11.51
CA VAL A 335 -7.12 16.53 10.23
C VAL A 335 -8.18 15.47 9.93
N GLY A 336 -8.26 14.43 10.74
CA GLY A 336 -9.01 13.22 10.49
C GLY A 336 -8.13 12.08 9.96
N ALA A 337 -8.38 10.86 10.45
CA ALA A 337 -7.59 9.69 10.07
C ALA A 337 -7.69 9.37 8.56
N GLY A 338 -8.87 9.58 7.97
CA GLY A 338 -9.09 9.40 6.53
C GLY A 338 -8.29 10.39 5.68
N HIS A 339 -8.27 11.67 6.07
CA HIS A 339 -7.45 12.69 5.40
C HIS A 339 -5.96 12.36 5.48
N ALA A 340 -5.46 11.99 6.66
CA ALA A 340 -4.06 11.65 6.85
C ALA A 340 -3.62 10.49 5.96
N VAL A 341 -4.42 9.43 5.84
CA VAL A 341 -4.13 8.29 4.98
C VAL A 341 -4.26 8.65 3.49
N ALA A 342 -5.21 9.49 3.09
CA ALA A 342 -5.31 9.97 1.71
C ALA A 342 -4.07 10.78 1.30
N ILE A 343 -3.58 11.65 2.19
CA ILE A 343 -2.34 12.41 2.00
C ILE A 343 -1.14 11.47 1.93
N GLN A 344 -1.07 10.48 2.81
CA GLN A 344 -0.03 9.45 2.79
C GLN A 344 0.00 8.73 1.44
N ASN A 345 -1.14 8.22 0.97
CA ASN A 345 -1.24 7.54 -0.33
C ASN A 345 -0.77 8.43 -1.48
N LEU A 346 -1.10 9.73 -1.47
CA LEU A 346 -0.63 10.66 -2.50
C LEU A 346 0.90 10.78 -2.48
N PHE A 347 1.50 11.03 -1.31
CA PHE A 347 2.95 11.18 -1.20
C PHE A 347 3.70 9.89 -1.53
N GLU A 348 3.18 8.72 -1.13
CA GLU A 348 3.73 7.42 -1.48
C GLU A 348 3.70 7.17 -2.99
N ASN A 349 2.58 7.44 -3.66
CA ASN A 349 2.46 7.29 -5.11
C ASN A 349 3.37 8.27 -5.86
N LEU A 350 3.47 9.53 -5.42
CA LEU A 350 4.39 10.51 -6.00
C LEU A 350 5.85 10.09 -5.80
N ALA A 351 6.21 9.57 -4.63
CA ALA A 351 7.55 9.07 -4.36
C ALA A 351 7.89 7.85 -5.22
N MET A 352 6.94 6.91 -5.38
CA MET A 352 7.10 5.77 -6.30
C MET A 352 7.38 6.24 -7.72
N LEU A 353 6.58 7.17 -8.26
CA LEU A 353 6.77 7.72 -9.61
C LEU A 353 8.13 8.43 -9.73
N ALA A 354 8.51 9.24 -8.75
CA ALA A 354 9.77 9.98 -8.77
C ALA A 354 10.98 9.03 -8.74
N VAL A 355 11.00 8.04 -7.84
CA VAL A 355 12.15 7.13 -7.70
C VAL A 355 12.23 6.15 -8.88
N ILE A 356 11.09 5.66 -9.37
CA ILE A 356 11.02 4.87 -10.61
C ILE A 356 11.54 5.68 -11.79
N GLY A 357 11.12 6.94 -11.92
CA GLY A 357 11.55 7.84 -12.99
C GLY A 357 13.07 8.08 -12.96
N LEU A 358 13.65 8.29 -11.77
CA LEU A 358 15.10 8.43 -11.60
C LEU A 358 15.83 7.14 -12.01
N TYR A 359 15.34 5.98 -11.58
CA TYR A 359 15.91 4.67 -11.95
C TYR A 359 15.82 4.44 -13.47
N ALA A 360 14.66 4.64 -14.08
CA ALA A 360 14.47 4.51 -15.52
C ALA A 360 15.36 5.48 -16.31
N GLY A 361 15.50 6.71 -15.83
CA GLY A 361 16.41 7.72 -16.41
C GLY A 361 17.87 7.28 -16.38
N SER A 362 18.32 6.66 -15.29
CA SER A 362 19.71 6.17 -15.17
C SER A 362 19.99 5.02 -16.15
N ILE A 363 19.05 4.08 -16.28
CA ILE A 363 19.17 2.97 -17.26
C ILE A 363 19.17 3.51 -18.70
N LYS A 364 18.31 4.49 -19.00
CA LYS A 364 18.27 5.12 -20.34
C LYS A 364 19.59 5.83 -20.69
N GLN A 365 20.32 6.33 -19.71
CA GLN A 365 21.66 6.92 -19.88
C GLN A 365 22.77 5.87 -20.01
N GLY A 366 22.43 4.58 -20.06
CA GLY A 366 23.39 3.49 -20.25
C GLY A 366 24.00 2.94 -18.96
N MET A 367 23.48 3.34 -17.78
CA MET A 367 23.93 2.80 -16.51
C MET A 367 23.51 1.33 -16.41
N ARG A 368 24.42 0.46 -15.97
CA ARG A 368 24.13 -0.96 -15.76
C ARG A 368 23.24 -1.16 -14.54
N ALA A 369 22.47 -2.25 -14.49
CA ALA A 369 21.55 -2.51 -13.41
C ALA A 369 22.22 -2.61 -12.02
N ASP A 370 23.45 -3.15 -11.95
CA ASP A 370 24.25 -3.20 -10.71
C ASP A 370 24.68 -1.80 -10.25
N GLU A 371 25.16 -0.96 -11.17
CA GLU A 371 25.55 0.44 -10.89
C GLU A 371 24.31 1.28 -10.47
N ALA A 372 23.21 1.14 -11.19
CA ALA A 372 21.95 1.79 -10.86
C ALA A 372 21.43 1.34 -9.48
N GLY A 373 21.59 0.06 -9.16
CA GLY A 373 21.24 -0.50 -7.84
C GLY A 373 22.13 0.05 -6.72
N LEU A 374 23.42 0.26 -6.95
CA LEU A 374 24.32 0.91 -5.99
C LEU A 374 23.94 2.36 -5.74
N ALA A 375 23.70 3.12 -6.82
CA ALA A 375 23.24 4.52 -6.72
C ALA A 375 21.91 4.62 -5.98
N PHE A 376 20.99 3.71 -6.28
CA PHE A 376 19.70 3.60 -5.64
C PHE A 376 19.80 3.28 -4.13
N GLY A 377 20.61 2.27 -3.74
CA GLY A 377 20.87 1.95 -2.33
C GLY A 377 21.53 3.11 -1.59
N GLY A 378 22.42 3.86 -2.25
CA GLY A 378 23.02 5.10 -1.75
C GLY A 378 22.00 6.20 -1.52
N LEU A 379 21.09 6.43 -2.47
CA LEU A 379 20.00 7.40 -2.37
C LEU A 379 19.07 7.08 -1.19
N VAL A 380 18.65 5.81 -1.04
CA VAL A 380 17.82 5.36 0.07
C VAL A 380 18.53 5.56 1.41
N SER A 381 19.82 5.20 1.49
CA SER A 381 20.63 5.40 2.70
C SER A 381 20.73 6.88 3.06
N ALA A 382 21.06 7.74 2.11
CA ALA A 382 21.17 9.19 2.33
C ALA A 382 19.83 9.79 2.76
N GLY A 383 18.74 9.43 2.11
CA GLY A 383 17.40 9.90 2.46
C GLY A 383 17.01 9.52 3.90
N LEU A 384 17.23 8.26 4.30
CA LEU A 384 16.93 7.79 5.65
C LEU A 384 17.84 8.41 6.71
N VAL A 385 19.12 8.60 6.41
CA VAL A 385 20.05 9.30 7.32
C VAL A 385 19.60 10.75 7.53
N LEU A 386 19.24 11.48 6.46
CA LEU A 386 18.77 12.85 6.55
C LEU A 386 17.48 12.97 7.37
N ILE A 387 16.49 12.09 7.12
CA ILE A 387 15.24 12.09 7.88
C ILE A 387 15.49 11.75 9.35
N THR A 388 16.36 10.76 9.62
CA THR A 388 16.74 10.36 10.98
C THR A 388 17.46 11.49 11.72
N TRP A 389 18.40 12.14 11.06
CA TRP A 389 19.11 13.29 11.62
C TRP A 389 18.15 14.44 11.93
N ALA A 390 17.25 14.80 11.00
CA ALA A 390 16.23 15.81 11.23
C ALA A 390 15.26 15.45 12.37
N ARG A 391 15.02 14.13 12.59
CA ARG A 391 14.21 13.62 13.70
C ARG A 391 14.90 13.78 15.05
N LEU A 392 16.20 13.48 15.11
CA LEU A 392 16.98 13.42 16.35
C LEU A 392 17.57 14.79 16.74
N SER A 393 18.04 15.59 15.78
CA SER A 393 18.72 16.87 16.02
C SER A 393 17.84 17.94 16.70
N LYS A 394 16.50 17.84 16.62
CA LYS A 394 15.56 18.75 17.27
C LYS A 394 15.07 18.26 18.64
N LYS A 395 15.75 17.30 19.25
CA LYS A 395 15.54 16.89 20.65
C LYS A 395 16.54 17.55 21.63
N ALA A 396 17.55 18.23 21.10
CA ALA A 396 18.44 19.13 21.80
C ALA A 396 17.92 20.58 21.65
#